data_0cd7441dd81ce6d34e40666c7bfd1fcd
#
_entry.id   0cd7441dd81ce6d34e40666c7bfd1fcd
#
_cell.length_a   1.000
_cell.length_b   1.000
_cell.length_c   1.000
_cell.angle_alpha   90.00
_cell.angle_beta   90.00
_cell.angle_gamma   90.00
#
_symmetry.space_group_name_H-M   'P 1'
#
loop_
_entity.id
_entity.type
_entity.pdbx_description
1 polymer ?
#
loop_
_entity_poly.entity_id
_entity_poly.type
_entity_poly.pdbx_seq_one_letter_code
_entity_poly.pdbx_strand_id
1 'polypeptide(L)'
;MISIAQLSSEPWGTLHGGDRVRLYTLRNAHGMKVAISDLGATLVSWHAPDRAGRLGDILLGHDTPAEYVAATTYMGGLIGRWANRIAGARFMLDDIEYTLDRNEGTNLLHGGTVGFHRALWDVSEDDGALLMRLESPEGDAGFPGNVTVQVRYSLDDDGTLTIEYEAITDAATPLNLTSHPYFNLTGRAGTDIRGHVLSIDAERFFEVDATMIPCKLADVAGNAFDFRQSAPLGARLDWPHAQLARAGGFDHCYVLRDEDESGANGMNGANGVNGSNESTPPRVREVACAYDPGSGRELTVSTDQPGLQFYTGNALNGNGGRGGVRYQRHAGLCLEAGGFPNQVNMTGQDQAIVRPGDTYRQITAYRVDVRKGA
;
A
#
# COMPACT_ATOMS: atom_id res chain seq x y z
N MET A 1 -22.00 -7.97 19.64
CA MET A 1 -22.47 -7.17 18.49
C MET A 1 -21.25 -6.39 18.04
N ILE A 2 -20.78 -6.61 16.82
CA ILE A 2 -19.71 -5.80 16.22
C ILE A 2 -20.34 -4.42 16.03
N SER A 3 -19.79 -3.40 16.68
CA SER A 3 -20.24 -2.03 16.49
C SER A 3 -19.84 -1.62 15.08
N ILE A 4 -20.82 -1.17 14.31
CA ILE A 4 -20.62 -0.71 12.93
C ILE A 4 -20.09 0.74 12.99
N ALA A 5 -19.01 1.04 12.25
CA ALA A 5 -18.51 2.39 12.15
C ALA A 5 -19.59 3.35 11.59
N GLN A 6 -19.63 4.58 12.10
CA GLN A 6 -20.49 5.60 11.56
C GLN A 6 -19.87 6.14 10.26
N LEU A 7 -20.55 5.96 9.13
CA LEU A 7 -20.15 6.53 7.84
C LEU A 7 -20.82 7.88 7.62
N SER A 8 -20.05 8.85 7.15
CA SER A 8 -20.55 10.16 6.69
C SER A 8 -19.79 10.60 5.45
N SER A 9 -20.40 11.49 4.64
CA SER A 9 -19.73 12.03 3.46
C SER A 9 -20.00 13.51 3.27
N GLU A 10 -19.03 14.21 2.69
CA GLU A 10 -19.12 15.64 2.38
C GLU A 10 -18.49 15.95 1.01
N PRO A 11 -18.92 17.03 0.33
CA PRO A 11 -18.20 17.54 -0.83
C PRO A 11 -16.78 17.97 -0.42
N TRP A 12 -15.78 17.55 -1.18
CA TRP A 12 -14.38 17.90 -0.87
C TRP A 12 -13.77 18.87 -1.88
N GLY A 13 -14.25 18.85 -3.12
CA GLY A 13 -13.79 19.77 -4.17
C GLY A 13 -14.30 19.40 -5.53
N THR A 14 -13.74 20.07 -6.53
CA THR A 14 -14.06 19.85 -7.95
C THR A 14 -12.74 19.81 -8.74
N LEU A 15 -12.59 18.83 -9.62
CA LEU A 15 -11.45 18.72 -10.52
C LEU A 15 -11.57 19.71 -11.68
N HIS A 16 -10.48 19.93 -12.39
CA HIS A 16 -10.44 20.88 -13.52
C HIS A 16 -11.49 20.55 -14.62
N GLY A 17 -11.84 19.28 -14.79
CA GLY A 17 -12.88 18.82 -15.71
C GLY A 17 -14.33 19.06 -15.26
N GLY A 18 -14.55 19.55 -14.04
CA GLY A 18 -15.88 19.77 -13.46
C GLY A 18 -16.39 18.60 -12.60
N ASP A 19 -15.66 17.52 -12.53
CA ASP A 19 -15.99 16.34 -11.70
C ASP A 19 -15.94 16.67 -10.22
N ARG A 20 -16.99 16.32 -9.51
CA ARG A 20 -17.11 16.56 -8.06
C ARG A 20 -16.44 15.42 -7.31
N VAL A 21 -15.61 15.78 -6.35
CA VAL A 21 -14.92 14.84 -5.46
C VAL A 21 -15.54 14.93 -4.07
N ARG A 22 -15.72 13.78 -3.44
CA ARG A 22 -16.25 13.64 -2.09
C ARG A 22 -15.23 13.04 -1.14
N LEU A 23 -15.38 13.38 0.12
CA LEU A 23 -14.65 12.77 1.22
C LEU A 23 -15.64 11.96 2.06
N TYR A 24 -15.29 10.72 2.36
CA TYR A 24 -16.06 9.80 3.19
C TYR A 24 -15.30 9.55 4.50
N THR A 25 -15.99 9.58 5.62
CA THR A 25 -15.37 9.40 6.93
C THR A 25 -16.00 8.21 7.64
N LEU A 26 -15.17 7.22 7.93
CA LEU A 26 -15.49 6.13 8.86
C LEU A 26 -15.09 6.56 10.27
N ARG A 27 -15.99 6.41 11.23
CA ARG A 27 -15.74 6.76 12.64
C ARG A 27 -16.17 5.61 13.54
N ASN A 28 -15.25 5.11 14.36
CA ASN A 28 -15.57 4.08 15.34
C ASN A 28 -16.11 4.65 16.67
N ALA A 29 -16.60 3.79 17.57
CA ALA A 29 -17.18 4.18 18.86
C ALA A 29 -16.18 4.90 19.78
N HIS A 30 -14.88 4.71 19.59
CA HIS A 30 -13.82 5.35 20.37
C HIS A 30 -13.34 6.69 19.79
N GLY A 31 -13.99 7.17 18.71
CA GLY A 31 -13.73 8.48 18.11
C GLY A 31 -12.56 8.52 17.13
N MET A 32 -11.93 7.39 16.84
CA MET A 32 -10.97 7.27 15.74
C MET A 32 -11.67 7.53 14.42
N LYS A 33 -11.00 8.20 13.47
CA LYS A 33 -11.59 8.61 12.18
C LYS A 33 -10.62 8.31 11.05
N VAL A 34 -11.15 7.71 9.98
CA VAL A 34 -10.44 7.52 8.71
C VAL A 34 -11.22 8.24 7.62
N ALA A 35 -10.57 9.15 6.91
CA ALA A 35 -11.16 9.84 5.77
C ALA A 35 -10.62 9.27 4.46
N ILE A 36 -11.52 8.95 3.54
CA ILE A 36 -11.24 8.30 2.25
C ILE A 36 -11.92 9.12 1.16
N SER A 37 -11.21 9.40 0.07
CA SER A 37 -11.76 10.10 -1.09
C SER A 37 -12.18 9.13 -2.18
N ASP A 38 -13.24 9.45 -2.94
CA ASP A 38 -13.60 8.79 -4.19
C ASP A 38 -12.58 9.04 -5.30
N LEU A 39 -11.76 10.09 -5.21
CA LEU A 39 -10.61 10.24 -6.09
C LEU A 39 -9.49 9.27 -5.65
N GLY A 40 -9.24 8.27 -6.47
CA GLY A 40 -8.17 7.29 -6.26
C GLY A 40 -8.40 6.32 -5.09
N ALA A 41 -9.63 6.21 -4.56
CA ALA A 41 -9.92 5.48 -3.33
C ALA A 41 -8.91 5.81 -2.22
N THR A 42 -8.53 7.09 -2.13
CA THR A 42 -7.38 7.59 -1.39
C THR A 42 -7.63 7.66 0.11
N LEU A 43 -6.79 7.03 0.92
CA LEU A 43 -6.71 7.27 2.37
C LEU A 43 -6.15 8.67 2.62
N VAL A 44 -7.03 9.62 2.93
CA VAL A 44 -6.67 11.05 3.05
C VAL A 44 -6.12 11.35 4.43
N SER A 45 -6.79 10.91 5.51
CA SER A 45 -6.35 11.16 6.89
C SER A 45 -6.78 10.03 7.82
N TRP A 46 -6.02 9.82 8.89
CA TRP A 46 -6.37 8.89 9.96
C TRP A 46 -6.05 9.51 11.32
N HIS A 47 -7.09 9.89 12.04
CA HIS A 47 -6.96 10.45 13.37
C HIS A 47 -7.06 9.36 14.42
N ALA A 48 -5.94 9.09 15.08
CA ALA A 48 -5.81 8.07 16.11
C ALA A 48 -5.32 8.67 17.43
N PRO A 49 -5.70 8.10 18.61
CA PRO A 49 -5.31 8.63 19.91
C PRO A 49 -3.83 8.40 20.21
N ASP A 50 -3.19 9.31 20.93
CA ASP A 50 -1.90 9.10 21.58
C ASP A 50 -2.09 8.54 23.00
N ARG A 51 -0.97 8.35 23.73
CA ARG A 51 -0.95 7.86 25.12
C ARG A 51 -1.76 8.74 26.10
N ALA A 52 -1.99 9.99 25.75
CA ALA A 52 -2.82 10.92 26.54
C ALA A 52 -4.28 10.99 26.02
N GLY A 53 -4.67 10.15 25.06
CA GLY A 53 -5.99 10.15 24.45
C GLY A 53 -6.21 11.26 23.43
N ARG A 54 -5.19 12.03 23.07
CA ARG A 54 -5.31 13.13 22.08
C ARG A 54 -5.24 12.57 20.68
N LEU A 55 -6.24 12.88 19.87
CA LEU A 55 -6.25 12.50 18.46
C LEU A 55 -5.19 13.28 17.67
N GLY A 56 -4.41 12.58 16.86
CA GLY A 56 -3.48 13.15 15.89
C GLY A 56 -3.62 12.44 14.55
N ASP A 57 -3.46 13.20 13.46
CA ASP A 57 -3.46 12.61 12.12
C ASP A 57 -2.13 11.90 11.87
N ILE A 58 -2.20 10.60 11.64
CA ILE A 58 -1.02 9.74 11.43
C ILE A 58 -0.70 9.52 9.96
N LEU A 59 -1.44 10.17 9.03
CA LEU A 59 -1.16 10.11 7.60
C LEU A 59 -0.65 11.43 7.06
N LEU A 60 0.34 11.38 6.19
CA LEU A 60 0.66 12.49 5.31
C LEU A 60 -0.40 12.59 4.20
N GLY A 61 -0.67 13.81 3.74
CA GLY A 61 -1.67 14.04 2.69
C GLY A 61 -1.70 15.49 2.26
N HIS A 62 -2.67 15.81 1.40
CA HIS A 62 -2.92 17.16 0.89
C HIS A 62 -4.28 17.69 1.35
N ASP A 63 -4.51 18.98 1.20
CA ASP A 63 -5.77 19.63 1.61
C ASP A 63 -6.88 19.47 0.58
N THR A 64 -6.53 19.36 -0.71
CA THR A 64 -7.51 19.41 -1.81
C THR A 64 -7.30 18.29 -2.83
N PRO A 65 -8.36 17.85 -3.55
CA PRO A 65 -8.24 16.90 -4.65
C PRO A 65 -7.26 17.34 -5.75
N ALA A 66 -7.24 18.64 -6.05
CA ALA A 66 -6.34 19.20 -7.08
C ALA A 66 -4.87 19.01 -6.72
N GLU A 67 -4.52 19.10 -5.44
CA GLU A 67 -3.15 18.84 -4.96
C GLU A 67 -2.80 17.35 -5.11
N TYR A 68 -3.73 16.42 -4.85
CA TYR A 68 -3.51 14.98 -5.10
C TYR A 68 -3.28 14.69 -6.57
N VAL A 69 -4.06 15.30 -7.49
CA VAL A 69 -3.87 15.14 -8.94
C VAL A 69 -2.52 15.68 -9.40
N ALA A 70 -2.07 16.81 -8.84
CA ALA A 70 -0.79 17.44 -9.19
C ALA A 70 0.42 16.72 -8.57
N ALA A 71 0.21 15.96 -7.48
CA ALA A 71 1.28 15.27 -6.77
C ALA A 71 1.82 14.07 -7.56
N THR A 72 3.10 13.78 -7.36
CA THR A 72 3.79 12.59 -7.88
C THR A 72 4.17 11.60 -6.78
N THR A 73 3.62 11.79 -5.58
CA THR A 73 4.00 11.05 -4.37
C THR A 73 3.07 9.89 -4.05
N TYR A 74 1.96 9.74 -4.79
CA TYR A 74 0.95 8.67 -4.62
C TYR A 74 0.34 8.57 -3.21
N MET A 75 0.43 9.63 -2.39
CA MET A 75 0.02 9.60 -0.98
C MET A 75 -1.40 9.07 -0.78
N GLY A 76 -1.52 7.98 -0.03
CA GLY A 76 -2.78 7.34 0.33
C GLY A 76 -3.55 6.69 -0.81
N GLY A 77 -3.12 6.86 -2.07
CA GLY A 77 -3.83 6.38 -3.25
C GLY A 77 -3.89 4.85 -3.31
N LEU A 78 -4.98 4.33 -3.87
CA LEU A 78 -5.07 2.94 -4.25
C LEU A 78 -4.34 2.73 -5.57
N ILE A 79 -3.40 1.83 -5.57
CA ILE A 79 -2.49 1.57 -6.68
C ILE A 79 -2.96 0.35 -7.48
N GLY A 80 -3.06 0.50 -8.77
CA GLY A 80 -3.45 -0.51 -9.76
C GLY A 80 -3.31 0.07 -11.18
N ARG A 81 -3.40 -0.80 -12.24
CA ARG A 81 -3.53 -2.28 -12.21
C ARG A 81 -2.33 -2.98 -11.58
N TRP A 82 -1.15 -2.35 -11.64
CA TRP A 82 0.08 -2.93 -11.13
C TRP A 82 0.73 -2.01 -10.10
N ALA A 83 0.83 -2.47 -8.87
CA ALA A 83 1.58 -1.82 -7.82
C ALA A 83 3.08 -2.01 -8.04
N ASN A 84 3.87 -0.94 -7.77
CA ASN A 84 5.30 -0.89 -8.01
C ASN A 84 5.65 -0.99 -9.51
N ARG A 85 6.85 -1.49 -9.87
CA ARG A 85 7.44 -1.40 -11.21
C ARG A 85 7.24 -2.63 -12.07
N ILE A 86 7.13 -2.39 -13.40
CA ILE A 86 7.33 -3.40 -14.44
C ILE A 86 8.51 -2.95 -15.30
N ALA A 87 9.54 -3.79 -15.38
CA ALA A 87 10.78 -3.54 -16.10
C ALA A 87 10.54 -3.32 -17.60
N GLY A 88 11.15 -2.27 -18.15
CA GLY A 88 11.04 -1.94 -19.57
C GLY A 88 9.61 -1.59 -20.02
N ALA A 89 8.66 -1.43 -19.07
CA ALA A 89 7.23 -1.21 -19.34
C ALA A 89 6.69 -2.24 -20.36
N ARG A 90 6.97 -3.53 -20.14
CA ARG A 90 6.52 -4.62 -21.01
C ARG A 90 6.51 -5.95 -20.27
N PHE A 91 5.71 -6.87 -20.77
CA PHE A 91 5.68 -8.26 -20.31
C PHE A 91 5.18 -9.20 -21.42
N MET A 92 5.45 -10.50 -21.25
CA MET A 92 4.90 -11.54 -22.11
C MET A 92 3.72 -12.20 -21.41
N LEU A 93 2.62 -12.42 -22.11
CA LEU A 93 1.46 -13.17 -21.66
C LEU A 93 0.89 -13.99 -22.82
N ASP A 94 0.81 -15.31 -22.64
CA ASP A 94 0.28 -16.24 -23.65
C ASP A 94 0.95 -16.02 -25.05
N ASP A 95 2.29 -15.92 -25.06
CA ASP A 95 3.15 -15.67 -26.22
C ASP A 95 2.97 -14.31 -26.93
N ILE A 96 2.21 -13.38 -26.31
CA ILE A 96 2.02 -12.02 -26.82
C ILE A 96 2.83 -11.04 -25.95
N GLU A 97 3.62 -10.16 -26.59
CA GLU A 97 4.27 -9.05 -25.89
C GLU A 97 3.31 -7.87 -25.77
N TYR A 98 3.09 -7.43 -24.52
CA TYR A 98 2.34 -6.22 -24.20
C TYR A 98 3.30 -5.09 -23.86
N THR A 99 3.10 -3.93 -24.48
CA THR A 99 3.83 -2.70 -24.19
C THR A 99 2.95 -1.78 -23.37
N LEU A 100 3.49 -1.30 -22.25
CA LEU A 100 2.82 -0.47 -21.27
C LEU A 100 3.28 0.99 -21.31
N ASP A 101 2.58 1.85 -20.59
CA ASP A 101 3.01 3.23 -20.34
C ASP A 101 4.38 3.29 -19.66
N ARG A 102 5.24 4.18 -20.17
CA ARG A 102 6.53 4.52 -19.55
C ARG A 102 6.39 5.82 -18.78
N ASN A 103 6.06 5.72 -17.50
CA ASN A 103 5.88 6.89 -16.64
C ASN A 103 7.03 7.11 -15.63
N GLU A 104 8.01 6.17 -15.60
CA GLU A 104 9.22 6.31 -14.80
C GLU A 104 10.45 5.83 -15.60
N GLY A 105 11.08 6.74 -16.34
CA GLY A 105 12.20 6.40 -17.22
C GLY A 105 11.79 5.39 -18.28
N THR A 106 12.39 4.18 -18.24
CA THR A 106 12.04 3.08 -19.14
C THR A 106 10.97 2.15 -18.59
N ASN A 107 10.59 2.30 -17.32
CA ASN A 107 9.69 1.39 -16.61
C ASN A 107 8.26 1.94 -16.53
N LEU A 108 7.31 1.05 -16.28
CA LEU A 108 6.01 1.44 -15.71
C LEU A 108 6.15 1.48 -14.18
N LEU A 109 5.54 2.48 -13.55
CA LEU A 109 5.37 2.57 -12.10
C LEU A 109 3.90 2.80 -11.77
N HIS A 110 3.36 2.07 -10.79
CA HIS A 110 2.07 2.29 -10.16
C HIS A 110 0.88 2.43 -11.14
N GLY A 111 0.83 1.54 -12.14
CA GLY A 111 -0.28 1.50 -13.10
C GLY A 111 -0.21 2.52 -14.23
N GLY A 112 0.95 3.23 -14.36
CA GLY A 112 1.16 4.16 -15.47
C GLY A 112 0.50 5.53 -15.27
N THR A 113 0.25 6.22 -16.38
CA THR A 113 -0.28 7.60 -16.38
C THR A 113 -1.75 7.69 -16.01
N VAL A 114 -2.51 6.60 -16.18
CA VAL A 114 -3.95 6.48 -15.89
C VAL A 114 -4.21 5.56 -14.67
N GLY A 115 -3.23 5.40 -13.78
CA GLY A 115 -3.34 4.50 -12.62
C GLY A 115 -4.56 4.78 -11.74
N PHE A 116 -4.99 3.78 -10.99
CA PHE A 116 -6.22 3.79 -10.16
C PHE A 116 -6.29 4.93 -9.16
N HIS A 117 -5.15 5.42 -8.68
CA HIS A 117 -5.03 6.59 -7.79
C HIS A 117 -5.48 7.92 -8.43
N ARG A 118 -5.70 7.96 -9.75
CA ARG A 118 -6.17 9.13 -10.50
C ARG A 118 -7.63 9.03 -10.93
N ALA A 119 -8.23 7.86 -10.82
CA ALA A 119 -9.61 7.61 -11.23
C ALA A 119 -10.60 8.09 -10.16
N LEU A 120 -11.80 8.48 -10.61
CA LEU A 120 -12.94 8.61 -9.72
C LEU A 120 -13.62 7.25 -9.59
N TRP A 121 -13.85 6.83 -8.37
CA TRP A 121 -14.48 5.57 -8.01
C TRP A 121 -15.96 5.76 -7.70
N ASP A 122 -16.79 4.85 -8.15
CA ASP A 122 -18.18 4.76 -7.72
C ASP A 122 -18.22 4.29 -6.28
N VAL A 123 -19.04 4.95 -5.44
CA VAL A 123 -19.09 4.70 -4.02
C VAL A 123 -20.47 4.30 -3.56
N SER A 124 -20.55 3.27 -2.75
CA SER A 124 -21.74 2.84 -2.02
C SER A 124 -21.42 2.47 -0.57
N GLU A 125 -22.44 2.42 0.26
CA GLU A 125 -22.35 1.91 1.64
C GLU A 125 -22.75 0.44 1.67
N ASP A 126 -21.98 -0.36 2.41
CA ASP A 126 -22.22 -1.78 2.62
C ASP A 126 -22.05 -2.11 4.11
N ASP A 127 -23.16 -2.18 4.85
CA ASP A 127 -23.20 -2.49 6.28
C ASP A 127 -22.20 -1.66 7.11
N GLY A 128 -22.22 -0.34 6.93
CA GLY A 128 -21.34 0.61 7.62
C GLY A 128 -19.89 0.64 7.11
N ALA A 129 -19.57 -0.15 6.10
CA ALA A 129 -18.33 -0.08 5.37
C ALA A 129 -18.49 0.77 4.09
N LEU A 130 -17.39 1.27 3.57
CA LEU A 130 -17.33 2.00 2.31
C LEU A 130 -16.94 1.03 1.20
N LEU A 131 -17.85 0.78 0.26
CA LEU A 131 -17.57 -0.02 -0.93
C LEU A 131 -17.30 0.90 -2.11
N MET A 132 -16.15 0.73 -2.75
CA MET A 132 -15.69 1.52 -3.89
C MET A 132 -15.48 0.61 -5.10
N ARG A 133 -15.97 1.04 -6.27
CA ARG A 133 -15.89 0.29 -7.52
C ARG A 133 -15.24 1.10 -8.62
N LEU A 134 -14.41 0.44 -9.42
CA LEU A 134 -13.77 1.01 -10.60
C LEU A 134 -13.86 0.02 -11.77
N GLU A 135 -14.22 0.53 -12.95
CA GLU A 135 -14.06 -0.16 -14.23
C GLU A 135 -12.79 0.36 -14.90
N SER A 136 -11.85 -0.53 -15.20
CA SER A 136 -10.63 -0.21 -15.94
C SER A 136 -10.71 -0.90 -17.29
N PRO A 137 -10.89 -0.16 -18.40
CA PRO A 137 -11.08 -0.74 -19.72
C PRO A 137 -9.81 -1.38 -20.28
N GLU A 138 -9.98 -2.28 -21.25
CA GLU A 138 -8.88 -2.80 -22.05
C GLU A 138 -8.06 -1.66 -22.65
N GLY A 139 -6.73 -1.79 -22.57
CA GLY A 139 -5.79 -0.79 -23.07
C GLY A 139 -5.42 0.29 -22.05
N ASP A 140 -6.03 0.34 -20.85
CA ASP A 140 -5.58 1.22 -19.78
C ASP A 140 -4.10 0.97 -19.48
N ALA A 141 -3.27 2.02 -19.63
CA ALA A 141 -1.81 1.97 -19.54
C ALA A 141 -1.16 0.85 -20.41
N GLY A 142 -1.89 0.29 -21.37
CA GLY A 142 -1.46 -0.81 -22.26
C GLY A 142 -1.80 -2.21 -21.75
N PHE A 143 -2.49 -2.36 -20.63
CA PHE A 143 -2.86 -3.67 -20.07
C PHE A 143 -4.05 -4.28 -20.85
N PRO A 144 -4.05 -5.63 -21.08
CA PRO A 144 -5.16 -6.33 -21.72
C PRO A 144 -6.37 -6.50 -20.80
N GLY A 145 -7.53 -6.68 -21.41
CA GLY A 145 -8.81 -7.02 -20.77
C GLY A 145 -9.47 -5.87 -20.02
N ASN A 146 -10.77 -5.96 -19.88
CA ASN A 146 -11.54 -5.09 -18.98
C ASN A 146 -11.48 -5.67 -17.56
N VAL A 147 -11.20 -4.82 -16.57
CA VAL A 147 -11.12 -5.22 -15.16
C VAL A 147 -12.14 -4.43 -14.35
N THR A 148 -13.01 -5.14 -13.64
CA THR A 148 -13.84 -4.57 -12.58
C THR A 148 -13.15 -4.78 -11.25
N VAL A 149 -12.89 -3.70 -10.51
CA VAL A 149 -12.29 -3.73 -9.17
C VAL A 149 -13.29 -3.25 -8.15
N GLN A 150 -13.38 -3.97 -7.03
CA GLN A 150 -14.09 -3.52 -5.82
C GLN A 150 -13.12 -3.47 -4.65
N VAL A 151 -13.21 -2.42 -3.84
CA VAL A 151 -12.44 -2.27 -2.62
C VAL A 151 -13.36 -1.87 -1.49
N ARG A 152 -13.33 -2.63 -0.41
CA ARG A 152 -14.15 -2.40 0.76
C ARG A 152 -13.29 -1.93 1.92
N TYR A 153 -13.58 -0.75 2.46
CA TYR A 153 -12.94 -0.18 3.64
C TYR A 153 -13.87 -0.31 4.84
N SER A 154 -13.41 -0.95 5.90
CA SER A 154 -14.13 -1.04 7.17
C SER A 154 -13.24 -0.66 8.35
N LEU A 155 -13.80 0.04 9.33
CA LEU A 155 -13.11 0.42 10.56
C LEU A 155 -13.85 -0.18 11.75
N ASP A 156 -13.17 -0.98 12.56
CA ASP A 156 -13.75 -1.55 13.77
C ASP A 156 -13.46 -0.73 15.04
N ASP A 157 -14.07 -1.15 16.15
CA ASP A 157 -13.87 -0.48 17.43
C ASP A 157 -12.50 -0.77 18.06
N ASP A 158 -11.82 -1.82 17.63
CA ASP A 158 -10.45 -2.14 18.06
C ASP A 158 -9.41 -1.30 17.31
N GLY A 159 -9.84 -0.39 16.42
CA GLY A 159 -8.97 0.50 15.68
C GLY A 159 -8.32 -0.14 14.46
N THR A 160 -8.92 -1.19 13.93
CA THR A 160 -8.47 -1.87 12.72
C THR A 160 -9.19 -1.29 11.50
N LEU A 161 -8.44 -0.72 10.57
CA LEU A 161 -8.88 -0.42 9.22
C LEU A 161 -8.57 -1.63 8.34
N THR A 162 -9.60 -2.31 7.87
CA THR A 162 -9.48 -3.43 6.91
C THR A 162 -9.78 -2.93 5.51
N ILE A 163 -8.93 -3.30 4.56
CA ILE A 163 -9.07 -3.05 3.12
C ILE A 163 -9.16 -4.42 2.45
N GLU A 164 -10.33 -4.73 1.92
CA GLU A 164 -10.60 -5.96 1.17
C GLU A 164 -10.67 -5.60 -0.31
N TYR A 165 -9.88 -6.29 -1.13
CA TYR A 165 -9.83 -6.06 -2.58
C TYR A 165 -10.41 -7.27 -3.29
N GLU A 166 -11.25 -7.02 -4.28
CA GLU A 166 -11.75 -8.03 -5.19
C GLU A 166 -11.69 -7.49 -6.62
N ALA A 167 -11.29 -8.34 -7.59
CA ALA A 167 -11.34 -7.96 -9.00
C ALA A 167 -11.61 -9.17 -9.89
N ILE A 168 -12.29 -8.90 -11.01
CA ILE A 168 -12.57 -9.86 -12.08
C ILE A 168 -12.17 -9.25 -13.42
N THR A 169 -11.97 -10.10 -14.42
CA THR A 169 -11.57 -9.69 -15.77
C THR A 169 -12.26 -10.52 -16.84
N ASP A 170 -12.38 -9.98 -18.04
CA ASP A 170 -12.89 -10.68 -19.23
C ASP A 170 -11.79 -11.26 -20.13
N ALA A 171 -10.51 -10.88 -19.89
CA ALA A 171 -9.34 -11.45 -20.57
C ALA A 171 -8.19 -11.61 -19.58
N ALA A 172 -7.22 -12.48 -19.89
CA ALA A 172 -6.04 -12.65 -19.04
C ALA A 172 -5.28 -11.33 -18.89
N THR A 173 -5.00 -10.92 -17.65
CA THR A 173 -4.33 -9.65 -17.35
C THR A 173 -3.52 -9.74 -16.05
N PRO A 174 -2.34 -9.09 -15.97
CA PRO A 174 -1.62 -8.99 -14.71
C PRO A 174 -2.33 -8.02 -13.77
N LEU A 175 -2.43 -8.39 -12.50
CA LEU A 175 -3.03 -7.58 -11.46
C LEU A 175 -2.25 -7.67 -10.16
N ASN A 176 -1.91 -6.53 -9.60
CA ASN A 176 -1.26 -6.39 -8.30
C ASN A 176 -1.71 -5.07 -7.67
N LEU A 177 -2.49 -5.13 -6.62
CA LEU A 177 -3.08 -3.96 -5.98
C LEU A 177 -2.40 -3.68 -4.63
N THR A 178 -2.38 -2.42 -4.24
CA THR A 178 -1.98 -2.00 -2.89
C THR A 178 -2.55 -0.63 -2.54
N SER A 179 -2.57 -0.28 -1.26
CA SER A 179 -2.79 1.08 -0.78
C SER A 179 -1.45 1.70 -0.39
N HIS A 180 -1.26 3.00 -0.65
CA HIS A 180 0.02 3.69 -0.48
C HIS A 180 -0.01 4.81 0.61
N PRO A 181 -0.49 4.52 1.85
CA PRO A 181 -0.49 5.49 2.92
C PRO A 181 0.93 5.77 3.42
N TYR A 182 1.22 7.06 3.65
CA TYR A 182 2.45 7.49 4.31
C TYR A 182 2.16 7.71 5.79
N PHE A 183 2.56 6.79 6.62
CA PHE A 183 2.36 6.87 8.06
C PHE A 183 3.42 7.70 8.76
N ASN A 184 2.99 8.53 9.71
CA ASN A 184 3.83 9.16 10.73
C ASN A 184 3.12 9.09 12.08
N LEU A 185 3.49 8.14 12.90
CA LEU A 185 2.81 7.83 14.16
C LEU A 185 3.00 8.90 15.24
N THR A 186 3.88 9.88 15.04
CA THR A 186 3.93 11.05 15.94
C THR A 186 2.59 11.78 15.98
N GLY A 187 1.81 11.73 14.88
CA GLY A 187 0.57 12.49 14.69
C GLY A 187 0.81 14.00 14.72
N ARG A 188 2.02 14.44 14.38
CA ARG A 188 2.45 15.85 14.38
C ARG A 188 3.01 16.23 13.02
N ALA A 189 2.47 17.27 12.46
CA ALA A 189 2.95 17.83 11.21
C ALA A 189 4.42 18.28 11.30
N GLY A 190 5.18 18.06 10.21
CA GLY A 190 6.57 18.54 10.10
C GLY A 190 7.62 17.71 10.86
N THR A 191 7.24 16.55 11.42
CA THR A 191 8.19 15.60 12.03
C THR A 191 8.62 14.54 11.01
N ASP A 192 9.70 13.81 11.33
CA ASP A 192 10.15 12.64 10.57
C ASP A 192 9.90 11.32 11.33
N ILE A 193 10.17 10.21 10.63
CA ILE A 193 9.95 8.85 11.15
C ILE A 193 11.20 8.21 11.76
N ARG A 194 12.33 8.92 11.84
CA ARG A 194 13.60 8.35 12.29
C ARG A 194 13.57 7.84 13.74
N GLY A 195 12.67 8.42 14.55
CA GLY A 195 12.42 8.00 15.92
C GLY A 195 11.52 6.76 16.05
N HIS A 196 10.86 6.32 14.97
CA HIS A 196 10.02 5.13 15.00
C HIS A 196 10.84 3.85 15.12
N VAL A 197 10.22 2.84 15.70
CA VAL A 197 10.76 1.48 15.83
C VAL A 197 9.94 0.57 14.92
N LEU A 198 10.60 -0.27 14.12
CA LEU A 198 9.96 -1.14 13.15
C LEU A 198 10.39 -2.59 13.37
N SER A 199 9.45 -3.52 13.18
CA SER A 199 9.71 -4.94 12.94
C SER A 199 8.97 -5.40 11.69
N ILE A 200 9.58 -6.35 10.94
CA ILE A 200 9.00 -6.99 9.75
C ILE A 200 9.30 -8.49 9.84
N ASP A 201 8.28 -9.33 9.70
CA ASP A 201 8.43 -10.79 9.71
C ASP A 201 8.85 -11.29 8.32
N ALA A 202 10.14 -11.11 8.02
CA ALA A 202 10.76 -11.54 6.77
C ALA A 202 12.23 -11.89 6.99
N GLU A 203 12.71 -12.94 6.33
CA GLU A 203 14.12 -13.34 6.34
C GLU A 203 14.87 -12.83 5.11
N ARG A 204 14.15 -12.43 4.06
CA ARG A 204 14.69 -12.02 2.77
C ARG A 204 14.00 -10.77 2.24
N PHE A 205 14.73 -10.07 1.38
CA PHE A 205 14.22 -8.92 0.64
C PHE A 205 14.81 -8.92 -0.78
N PHE A 206 14.20 -8.20 -1.69
CA PHE A 206 14.75 -8.00 -3.01
C PHE A 206 15.72 -6.82 -3.02
N GLU A 207 16.99 -7.09 -3.40
CA GLU A 207 17.90 -6.04 -3.85
C GLU A 207 17.42 -5.51 -5.19
N VAL A 208 17.60 -4.21 -5.42
CA VAL A 208 17.19 -3.53 -6.65
C VAL A 208 18.39 -3.06 -7.45
N ASP A 209 18.22 -2.97 -8.77
CA ASP A 209 19.20 -2.39 -9.68
C ASP A 209 19.15 -0.85 -9.71
N ALA A 210 19.90 -0.21 -10.62
CA ALA A 210 19.95 1.24 -10.75
C ALA A 210 18.62 1.88 -11.20
N THR A 211 17.70 1.10 -11.73
CA THR A 211 16.36 1.50 -12.15
C THR A 211 15.27 1.07 -11.15
N MET A 212 15.69 0.64 -9.96
CA MET A 212 14.82 0.19 -8.87
C MET A 212 14.01 -1.08 -9.19
N ILE A 213 14.46 -1.88 -10.15
CA ILE A 213 13.88 -3.18 -10.48
C ILE A 213 14.52 -4.27 -9.59
N PRO A 214 13.72 -5.18 -9.00
CA PRO A 214 14.25 -6.34 -8.29
C PRO A 214 15.23 -7.16 -9.14
N CYS A 215 16.42 -7.38 -8.64
CA CYS A 215 17.47 -8.08 -9.38
C CYS A 215 18.08 -9.26 -8.63
N LYS A 216 17.91 -9.34 -7.33
CA LYS A 216 18.44 -10.42 -6.50
C LYS A 216 17.67 -10.54 -5.20
N LEU A 217 17.38 -11.78 -4.80
CA LEU A 217 16.86 -12.07 -3.47
C LEU A 217 18.04 -12.20 -2.48
N ALA A 218 18.00 -11.48 -1.37
CA ALA A 218 19.06 -11.40 -0.37
C ALA A 218 18.52 -11.62 1.04
N ASP A 219 19.35 -12.18 1.93
CA ASP A 219 19.04 -12.36 3.34
C ASP A 219 19.09 -11.00 4.08
N VAL A 220 18.18 -10.81 5.03
CA VAL A 220 18.21 -9.62 5.89
C VAL A 220 19.24 -9.73 7.02
N ALA A 221 19.66 -10.95 7.36
CA ALA A 221 20.52 -11.22 8.51
C ALA A 221 21.82 -10.40 8.48
N GLY A 222 22.11 -9.69 9.57
CA GLY A 222 23.38 -9.01 9.78
C GLY A 222 23.58 -7.73 8.96
N ASN A 223 22.51 -7.16 8.36
CA ASN A 223 22.61 -5.91 7.60
C ASN A 223 21.50 -4.90 7.99
N ALA A 224 21.44 -3.77 7.30
CA ALA A 224 20.48 -2.69 7.55
C ALA A 224 19.02 -3.14 7.46
N PHE A 225 18.73 -4.17 6.65
CA PHE A 225 17.39 -4.69 6.37
C PHE A 225 16.87 -5.68 7.42
N ASP A 226 17.64 -5.99 8.45
CA ASP A 226 17.24 -6.93 9.50
C ASP A 226 16.26 -6.29 10.50
N PHE A 227 14.97 -6.39 10.21
CA PHE A 227 13.88 -5.97 11.09
C PHE A 227 13.14 -7.16 11.72
N ARG A 228 13.71 -8.37 11.73
CA ARG A 228 13.13 -9.54 12.43
C ARG A 228 12.98 -9.30 13.93
N GLN A 229 13.82 -8.45 14.48
CA GLN A 229 13.66 -7.86 15.81
C GLN A 229 13.43 -6.36 15.66
N SER A 230 12.55 -5.81 16.51
CA SER A 230 12.24 -4.38 16.50
C SER A 230 13.51 -3.52 16.58
N ALA A 231 13.65 -2.59 15.61
CA ALA A 231 14.83 -1.72 15.52
C ALA A 231 14.45 -0.26 15.21
N PRO A 232 15.18 0.73 15.80
CA PRO A 232 14.98 2.14 15.49
C PRO A 232 15.29 2.44 14.01
N LEU A 233 14.38 3.11 13.31
CA LEU A 233 14.54 3.42 11.88
C LEU A 233 15.74 4.32 11.61
N GLY A 234 16.00 5.32 12.45
CA GLY A 234 17.14 6.22 12.28
C GLY A 234 18.47 5.47 12.25
N ALA A 235 18.67 4.51 13.15
CA ALA A 235 19.90 3.71 13.19
C ALA A 235 20.06 2.83 11.95
N ARG A 236 18.96 2.31 11.40
CA ARG A 236 18.98 1.50 10.19
C ARG A 236 19.18 2.35 8.93
N LEU A 237 18.58 3.54 8.84
CA LEU A 237 18.79 4.49 7.75
C LEU A 237 20.24 5.00 7.67
N ASP A 238 20.91 5.12 8.81
CA ASP A 238 22.31 5.57 8.88
C ASP A 238 23.32 4.44 8.64
N TRP A 239 22.85 3.18 8.53
CA TRP A 239 23.73 2.04 8.29
C TRP A 239 24.34 2.12 6.88
N PRO A 240 25.68 1.98 6.75
CA PRO A 240 26.33 2.04 5.45
C PRO A 240 25.99 0.78 4.62
N HIS A 241 25.05 0.91 3.69
CA HIS A 241 24.63 -0.17 2.81
C HIS A 241 24.37 0.33 1.39
N ALA A 242 24.88 -0.39 0.37
CA ALA A 242 24.78 0.03 -1.04
C ALA A 242 23.33 0.19 -1.51
N GLN A 243 22.40 -0.64 -1.05
CA GLN A 243 20.99 -0.57 -1.41
C GLN A 243 20.32 0.67 -0.81
N LEU A 244 20.64 1.05 0.43
CA LEU A 244 20.15 2.30 1.04
C LEU A 244 20.68 3.53 0.31
N ALA A 245 21.96 3.51 -0.08
CA ALA A 245 22.55 4.60 -0.86
C ALA A 245 21.89 4.73 -2.24
N ARG A 246 21.54 3.59 -2.88
CA ARG A 246 20.87 3.55 -4.18
C ARG A 246 19.47 4.14 -4.13
N ALA A 247 18.64 3.69 -3.19
CA ALA A 247 17.26 4.11 -3.04
C ALA A 247 17.10 5.43 -2.27
N GLY A 248 18.18 5.93 -1.68
CA GLY A 248 18.15 7.08 -0.80
C GLY A 248 17.49 6.81 0.56
N GLY A 249 17.38 5.57 1.00
CA GLY A 249 16.70 5.05 2.17
C GLY A 249 16.13 3.68 1.87
N PHE A 250 15.11 3.25 2.61
CA PHE A 250 14.40 2.02 2.25
C PHE A 250 13.41 2.30 1.11
N ASP A 251 13.40 1.44 0.11
CA ASP A 251 12.42 1.33 -0.97
C ASP A 251 12.55 -0.08 -1.56
N HIS A 252 12.23 -1.09 -0.73
CA HIS A 252 12.52 -2.48 -1.02
C HIS A 252 11.36 -3.39 -0.61
N CYS A 253 11.11 -4.42 -1.41
CA CYS A 253 10.11 -5.42 -1.12
C CYS A 253 10.71 -6.55 -0.28
N TYR A 254 10.10 -6.80 0.88
CA TYR A 254 10.38 -7.94 1.75
C TYR A 254 9.55 -9.14 1.33
N VAL A 255 10.14 -10.32 1.39
CA VAL A 255 9.45 -11.61 1.21
C VAL A 255 8.97 -12.05 2.58
N LEU A 256 7.67 -11.95 2.80
CA LEU A 256 7.04 -12.26 4.06
C LEU A 256 7.10 -13.75 4.35
N ARG A 257 7.26 -14.12 5.64
CA ARG A 257 7.31 -15.51 6.04
C ARG A 257 5.94 -16.15 5.91
N ASP A 258 5.89 -17.36 5.34
CA ASP A 258 4.72 -18.22 5.36
C ASP A 258 4.88 -19.24 6.50
N GLU A 259 3.92 -19.29 7.43
CA GLU A 259 3.99 -20.19 8.61
C GLU A 259 3.93 -21.68 8.23
N ASP A 260 3.38 -22.01 7.05
CA ASP A 260 3.23 -23.40 6.58
C ASP A 260 4.52 -23.96 5.94
N GLU A 261 5.54 -23.15 5.70
CA GLU A 261 6.83 -23.58 5.12
C GLU A 261 7.90 -23.85 6.19
N SER A 262 7.71 -24.83 7.05
CA SER A 262 8.80 -25.41 7.85
C SER A 262 9.70 -26.34 7.00
N GLY A 263 10.07 -25.95 5.79
CA GLY A 263 11.09 -26.68 5.08
C GLY A 263 10.99 -26.83 3.57
N ALA A 264 10.97 -25.79 2.76
CA ALA A 264 11.57 -25.76 1.41
C ALA A 264 11.24 -24.45 0.69
N ASN A 265 12.27 -23.73 0.24
CA ASN A 265 12.27 -22.66 -0.79
C ASN A 265 10.95 -21.90 -1.03
N GLY A 266 10.68 -20.89 -0.21
CA GLY A 266 9.52 -20.00 -0.32
C GLY A 266 9.49 -19.13 -1.58
N MET A 267 9.16 -19.73 -2.72
CA MET A 267 8.75 -19.02 -3.94
C MET A 267 7.29 -19.31 -4.33
N ASN A 268 6.56 -20.08 -3.51
CA ASN A 268 5.17 -20.47 -3.78
C ASN A 268 4.14 -19.66 -2.99
N GLY A 269 4.47 -18.45 -2.56
CA GLY A 269 3.48 -17.53 -2.00
C GLY A 269 2.43 -17.23 -3.07
N ALA A 270 1.24 -17.79 -2.92
CA ALA A 270 0.12 -17.53 -3.80
C ALA A 270 -0.25 -16.05 -3.75
N ASN A 271 -0.04 -15.31 -4.85
CA ASN A 271 -0.81 -14.11 -5.10
C ASN A 271 -2.29 -14.52 -5.11
N GLY A 272 -3.18 -13.67 -4.60
CA GLY A 272 -4.60 -13.91 -4.40
C GLY A 272 -5.45 -14.29 -5.61
N VAL A 273 -4.89 -15.02 -6.58
CA VAL A 273 -5.63 -15.64 -7.67
C VAL A 273 -6.03 -17.05 -7.23
N ASN A 274 -7.21 -17.18 -6.65
CA ASN A 274 -7.84 -18.48 -6.42
C ASN A 274 -8.36 -19.04 -7.75
N GLY A 275 -7.48 -19.68 -8.51
CA GLY A 275 -7.91 -20.63 -9.52
C GLY A 275 -8.69 -21.78 -8.85
N SER A 276 -9.69 -22.32 -9.51
CA SER A 276 -10.70 -23.29 -9.07
C SER A 276 -10.17 -24.65 -8.55
N ASN A 277 -9.30 -24.62 -7.55
CA ASN A 277 -8.99 -25.77 -6.70
C ASN A 277 -9.20 -25.32 -5.26
N GLU A 278 -9.97 -26.07 -4.48
CA GLU A 278 -10.25 -25.89 -3.07
C GLU A 278 -8.94 -25.95 -2.23
N SER A 279 -8.07 -24.96 -2.40
CA SER A 279 -6.97 -24.71 -1.47
C SER A 279 -7.48 -23.75 -0.40
N THR A 280 -7.10 -23.99 0.84
CA THR A 280 -7.37 -23.15 2.01
C THR A 280 -7.19 -21.67 1.62
N PRO A 281 -8.16 -20.78 1.89
CA PRO A 281 -8.00 -19.36 1.58
C PRO A 281 -6.74 -18.82 2.25
N PRO A 282 -5.98 -17.95 1.57
CA PRO A 282 -4.76 -17.38 2.14
C PRO A 282 -5.06 -16.76 3.50
N ARG A 283 -4.24 -17.10 4.50
CA ARG A 283 -4.45 -16.68 5.88
C ARG A 283 -3.90 -15.28 6.09
N VAL A 284 -4.75 -14.35 6.53
CA VAL A 284 -4.31 -13.04 7.02
C VAL A 284 -3.47 -13.22 8.29
N ARG A 285 -2.25 -12.69 8.30
CA ARG A 285 -1.30 -12.78 9.42
C ARG A 285 -0.65 -11.44 9.70
N GLU A 286 -0.23 -11.21 10.94
CA GLU A 286 0.56 -10.03 11.30
C GLU A 286 1.96 -10.15 10.66
N VAL A 287 2.39 -9.13 9.92
CA VAL A 287 3.62 -9.16 9.13
C VAL A 287 4.58 -8.02 9.47
N ALA A 288 4.10 -6.92 10.03
CA ALA A 288 4.94 -5.80 10.44
C ALA A 288 4.30 -5.01 11.59
N CYS A 289 5.15 -4.38 12.38
CA CYS A 289 4.72 -3.48 13.46
C CYS A 289 5.63 -2.26 13.49
N ALA A 290 5.04 -1.07 13.41
CA ALA A 290 5.72 0.20 13.60
C ALA A 290 5.25 0.87 14.90
N TYR A 291 6.15 1.48 15.65
CA TYR A 291 5.87 2.08 16.95
C TYR A 291 6.57 3.43 17.09
N ASP A 292 5.85 4.46 17.56
CA ASP A 292 6.46 5.73 17.95
C ASP A 292 6.56 5.85 19.47
N PRO A 293 7.77 5.82 20.07
CA PRO A 293 7.96 5.92 21.51
C PRO A 293 7.42 7.24 22.10
N GLY A 294 7.41 8.32 21.30
CA GLY A 294 6.98 9.63 21.75
C GLY A 294 5.46 9.73 21.97
N SER A 295 4.66 9.28 21.03
CA SER A 295 3.19 9.28 21.10
C SER A 295 2.62 8.05 21.80
N GLY A 296 3.34 6.94 21.76
CA GLY A 296 2.86 5.63 22.19
C GLY A 296 2.03 4.90 21.12
N ARG A 297 1.80 5.49 19.95
CA ARG A 297 1.05 4.82 18.88
C ARG A 297 1.84 3.68 18.28
N GLU A 298 1.13 2.60 18.06
CA GLU A 298 1.62 1.39 17.41
C GLU A 298 0.73 1.05 16.24
N LEU A 299 1.33 0.79 15.08
CA LEU A 299 0.66 0.35 13.87
C LEU A 299 1.06 -1.10 13.60
N THR A 300 0.11 -2.02 13.62
CA THR A 300 0.28 -3.41 13.18
C THR A 300 -0.29 -3.56 11.78
N VAL A 301 0.47 -4.21 10.90
CA VAL A 301 0.05 -4.55 9.53
C VAL A 301 -0.17 -6.05 9.44
N SER A 302 -1.36 -6.44 8.97
CA SER A 302 -1.71 -7.84 8.69
C SER A 302 -2.14 -7.98 7.24
N THR A 303 -1.77 -9.07 6.59
CA THR A 303 -2.12 -9.34 5.19
C THR A 303 -2.05 -10.83 4.86
N ASP A 304 -2.73 -11.21 3.79
CA ASP A 304 -2.61 -12.51 3.12
C ASP A 304 -1.54 -12.53 2.01
N GLN A 305 -0.92 -11.37 1.71
CA GLN A 305 -0.01 -11.21 0.60
C GLN A 305 1.42 -11.72 0.89
N PRO A 306 2.20 -12.12 -0.16
CA PRO A 306 3.55 -12.65 -0.01
C PRO A 306 4.62 -11.56 0.17
N GLY A 307 4.34 -10.32 -0.26
CA GLY A 307 5.29 -9.22 -0.25
C GLY A 307 4.84 -8.05 0.60
N LEU A 308 5.83 -7.33 1.14
CA LEU A 308 5.64 -6.05 1.79
C LEU A 308 6.68 -5.06 1.28
N GLN A 309 6.25 -4.08 0.50
CA GLN A 309 7.11 -2.95 0.13
C GLN A 309 7.25 -2.02 1.34
N PHE A 310 8.49 -1.81 1.78
CA PHE A 310 8.82 -0.84 2.81
C PHE A 310 9.54 0.36 2.18
N TYR A 311 8.92 1.54 2.33
CA TYR A 311 9.41 2.79 1.79
C TYR A 311 9.47 3.87 2.87
N THR A 312 10.53 4.66 2.88
CA THR A 312 10.78 5.68 3.92
C THR A 312 10.66 7.12 3.44
N GLY A 313 9.80 7.38 2.44
CA GLY A 313 9.54 8.74 1.97
C GLY A 313 10.79 9.43 1.39
N ASN A 314 11.64 8.70 0.69
CA ASN A 314 12.96 9.16 0.22
C ASN A 314 12.88 10.31 -0.78
N ALA A 315 11.82 10.33 -1.62
CA ALA A 315 11.59 11.36 -2.64
C ALA A 315 10.91 12.62 -2.09
N LEU A 316 10.48 12.63 -0.84
CA LEU A 316 9.93 13.83 -0.21
C LEU A 316 11.04 14.85 -0.01
N ASN A 317 10.90 16.03 -0.62
CA ASN A 317 11.89 17.09 -0.57
C ASN A 317 11.21 18.48 -0.56
N GLY A 318 10.57 18.80 0.54
CA GLY A 318 9.81 20.05 0.67
C GLY A 318 8.48 20.03 -0.09
N ASN A 319 7.95 18.85 -0.41
CA ASN A 319 6.63 18.69 -1.02
C ASN A 319 5.56 19.36 -0.17
N GLY A 320 4.67 20.12 -0.80
CA GLY A 320 3.52 20.71 -0.13
C GLY A 320 2.62 19.63 0.46
N GLY A 321 2.16 19.84 1.68
CA GLY A 321 1.29 18.92 2.40
C GLY A 321 0.18 19.66 3.13
N ARG A 322 -0.63 18.92 3.84
CA ARG A 322 -1.80 19.42 4.56
C ARG A 322 -1.44 20.53 5.53
N GLY A 323 -2.32 21.56 5.57
CA GLY A 323 -2.13 22.72 6.45
C GLY A 323 -0.91 23.59 6.11
N GLY A 324 -0.41 23.55 4.87
CA GLY A 324 0.75 24.30 4.42
C GLY A 324 2.10 23.74 4.90
N VAL A 325 2.12 22.57 5.53
CA VAL A 325 3.35 21.90 5.95
C VAL A 325 4.15 21.46 4.72
N ARG A 326 5.47 21.50 4.81
CA ARG A 326 6.37 20.97 3.79
C ARG A 326 6.96 19.65 4.27
N TYR A 327 6.60 18.56 3.60
CA TYR A 327 7.14 17.23 3.93
C TYR A 327 8.59 17.11 3.46
N GLN A 328 9.46 16.88 4.40
CA GLN A 328 10.87 16.61 4.14
C GLN A 328 11.11 15.11 3.96
N ARG A 329 12.28 14.77 3.46
CA ARG A 329 12.73 13.39 3.37
C ARG A 329 12.52 12.66 4.71
N HIS A 330 12.00 11.46 4.64
CA HIS A 330 11.65 10.63 5.81
C HIS A 330 10.53 11.22 6.69
N ALA A 331 9.66 12.08 6.15
CA ALA A 331 8.50 12.57 6.89
C ALA A 331 7.42 11.49 7.12
N GLY A 332 7.42 10.41 6.33
CA GLY A 332 6.48 9.29 6.46
C GLY A 332 7.08 7.99 5.97
N LEU A 333 6.51 6.87 6.41
CA LEU A 333 6.84 5.52 5.94
C LEU A 333 5.61 4.86 5.30
N CYS A 334 5.85 4.01 4.30
CA CYS A 334 4.82 3.19 3.66
C CYS A 334 5.11 1.71 3.92
N LEU A 335 4.05 0.96 4.20
CA LEU A 335 4.05 -0.49 4.38
C LEU A 335 2.96 -1.04 3.45
N GLU A 336 3.35 -1.41 2.24
CA GLU A 336 2.46 -1.72 1.13
C GLU A 336 2.47 -3.22 0.87
N ALA A 337 1.43 -3.90 1.33
CA ALA A 337 1.27 -5.34 1.09
C ALA A 337 0.81 -5.59 -0.34
N GLY A 338 1.34 -6.62 -0.99
CA GLY A 338 0.97 -7.00 -2.35
C GLY A 338 1.86 -8.12 -2.90
N GLY A 339 1.72 -8.38 -4.20
CA GLY A 339 2.65 -9.21 -4.96
C GLY A 339 4.02 -8.56 -5.12
N PHE A 340 4.98 -9.30 -5.64
CA PHE A 340 6.34 -8.80 -5.81
C PHE A 340 6.44 -7.80 -6.97
N PRO A 341 7.22 -6.71 -6.83
CA PRO A 341 7.52 -5.82 -7.94
C PRO A 341 8.10 -6.59 -9.12
N ASN A 342 7.68 -6.25 -10.36
CA ASN A 342 8.11 -6.89 -11.60
C ASN A 342 7.82 -8.41 -11.69
N GLN A 343 6.96 -8.96 -10.85
CA GLN A 343 6.67 -10.40 -10.79
C GLN A 343 6.18 -10.93 -12.15
N VAL A 344 5.46 -10.13 -12.91
CA VAL A 344 4.99 -10.47 -14.27
C VAL A 344 6.13 -10.83 -15.23
N ASN A 345 7.37 -10.44 -14.94
CA ASN A 345 8.59 -10.75 -15.69
C ASN A 345 9.53 -11.74 -14.93
N MET A 346 9.07 -12.33 -13.84
CA MET A 346 9.85 -13.30 -13.05
C MET A 346 9.38 -14.73 -13.29
N THR A 347 10.17 -15.70 -12.84
CA THR A 347 9.73 -17.11 -12.77
C THR A 347 8.49 -17.20 -11.86
N GLY A 348 7.44 -17.88 -12.33
CA GLY A 348 6.16 -17.96 -11.60
C GLY A 348 5.22 -16.78 -11.87
N GLN A 349 5.40 -16.09 -12.99
CA GLN A 349 4.56 -14.96 -13.42
C GLN A 349 3.06 -15.28 -13.45
N ASP A 350 2.66 -16.53 -13.70
CA ASP A 350 1.25 -16.94 -13.74
C ASP A 350 0.48 -16.62 -12.45
N GLN A 351 1.16 -16.57 -11.32
CA GLN A 351 0.58 -16.17 -10.04
C GLN A 351 0.13 -14.69 -9.99
N ALA A 352 0.64 -13.87 -10.91
CA ALA A 352 0.28 -12.45 -11.04
C ALA A 352 -0.79 -12.20 -12.12
N ILE A 353 -1.24 -13.26 -12.80
CA ILE A 353 -2.19 -13.19 -13.91
C ILE A 353 -3.57 -13.63 -13.41
N VAL A 354 -4.56 -12.76 -13.61
CA VAL A 354 -5.98 -13.09 -13.42
C VAL A 354 -6.57 -13.47 -14.77
N ARG A 355 -7.31 -14.56 -14.83
CA ARG A 355 -7.95 -15.07 -16.05
C ARG A 355 -9.48 -14.97 -15.96
N PRO A 356 -10.21 -14.96 -17.08
CA PRO A 356 -11.67 -15.02 -17.07
C PRO A 356 -12.18 -16.21 -16.24
N GLY A 357 -13.07 -15.93 -15.30
CA GLY A 357 -13.58 -16.92 -14.33
C GLY A 357 -12.85 -16.97 -13.01
N ASP A 358 -11.63 -16.43 -12.93
CA ASP A 358 -10.92 -16.25 -11.66
C ASP A 358 -11.38 -14.97 -10.96
N THR A 359 -11.22 -14.95 -9.64
CA THR A 359 -11.41 -13.74 -8.83
C THR A 359 -10.11 -13.42 -8.09
N TYR A 360 -9.56 -12.25 -8.35
CA TYR A 360 -8.48 -11.70 -7.50
C TYR A 360 -9.05 -11.34 -6.14
N ARG A 361 -8.36 -11.76 -5.07
CA ARG A 361 -8.69 -11.38 -3.69
C ARG A 361 -7.44 -11.03 -2.93
N GLN A 362 -7.55 -10.01 -2.07
CA GLN A 362 -6.48 -9.57 -1.18
C GLN A 362 -7.10 -8.94 0.05
N ILE A 363 -6.46 -9.12 1.20
CA ILE A 363 -6.80 -8.43 2.45
C ILE A 363 -5.55 -7.78 3.02
N THR A 364 -5.70 -6.49 3.38
CA THR A 364 -4.71 -5.76 4.17
C THR A 364 -5.40 -5.08 5.33
N ALA A 365 -4.93 -5.30 6.54
CA ALA A 365 -5.46 -4.67 7.74
C ALA A 365 -4.37 -3.86 8.44
N TYR A 366 -4.71 -2.64 8.80
CA TYR A 366 -3.90 -1.73 9.60
C TYR A 366 -4.58 -1.51 10.94
N ARG A 367 -3.99 -1.96 12.05
CA ARG A 367 -4.52 -1.72 13.39
C ARG A 367 -3.66 -0.70 14.12
N VAL A 368 -4.31 0.31 14.69
CA VAL A 368 -3.63 1.32 15.50
C VAL A 368 -4.01 1.17 16.95
N ASP A 369 -3.01 0.83 17.75
CA ASP A 369 -3.08 0.70 19.21
C ASP A 369 -2.24 1.79 19.91
N VAL A 370 -2.37 1.85 21.23
CA VAL A 370 -1.55 2.71 22.09
C VAL A 370 -0.85 1.87 23.16
N ARG A 371 0.48 1.77 23.09
CA ARG A 371 1.24 1.17 24.18
C ARG A 371 1.16 2.06 25.41
N LYS A 372 0.61 1.54 26.50
CA LYS A 372 0.68 2.15 27.82
C LYS A 372 2.16 2.19 28.20
N GLY A 373 2.65 3.36 28.67
CA GLY A 373 4.02 3.48 29.13
C GLY A 373 4.35 2.45 30.22
N ALA A 374 5.57 1.90 30.16
CA ALA A 374 6.11 1.09 31.25
C ALA A 374 6.36 1.96 32.47
#